data_3957f8e071f81fc16fea47e09b5f0622
#
_entry.id   3957f8e071f81fc16fea47e09b5f0622
#
_cell.length_a   1.000
_cell.length_b   1.000
_cell.length_c   1.000
_cell.angle_alpha   90.00
_cell.angle_beta   90.00
_cell.angle_gamma   90.00
#
_symmetry.space_group_name_H-M   'P 1'
#
loop_
_entity.id
_entity.type
_entity.pdbx_description
1 polymer ?
#
loop_
_entity_poly.entity_id
_entity_poly.type
_entity_poly.pdbx_seq_one_letter_code
_entity_poly.pdbx_strand_id
1 'polypeptide(L)'
;MPETLSKELIELKETCNTFARDTLLNLPEDPDSRETARNESKRLGLFMMTQPKQFGGTEATQLELTVARETLCSHNAPHVDSVFGPSPGVLGGVGEPLKSTHLSPLLNGEKRSSFGFTEPDDAPKPTSGKIEGETLVVNGQKSYVTGGADADFINALVHIEDLGPSMVVVDTDLDGVNIDKKFSSLDGSHHAAFSFKNVNIPSSNIIGEPGKGLPRAMRQIGDTRLLFAAQACGYMIWVINFLTEHLKSEDRSGEPRGNKDVVRWHYSNA
;
A
#
# COMPACT_ATOMS: atom_id res chain seq x y z
N MET A 1 -5.47 -26.19 10.27
CA MET A 1 -6.41 -26.90 9.40
C MET A 1 -6.50 -26.14 8.10
N PRO A 2 -6.42 -26.76 6.94
CA PRO A 2 -6.74 -26.08 5.71
C PRO A 2 -8.24 -25.80 5.70
N GLU A 3 -8.60 -24.56 5.89
CA GLU A 3 -9.97 -24.13 5.67
C GLU A 3 -10.24 -24.19 4.17
N THR A 4 -11.37 -24.75 3.80
CA THR A 4 -11.81 -24.79 2.41
C THR A 4 -12.23 -23.36 2.01
N LEU A 5 -11.61 -22.82 0.98
CA LEU A 5 -12.05 -21.57 0.37
C LEU A 5 -13.47 -21.75 -0.20
N SER A 6 -14.27 -20.70 -0.16
CA SER A 6 -15.57 -20.69 -0.85
C SER A 6 -15.38 -20.80 -2.36
N LYS A 7 -16.45 -21.12 -3.08
CA LYS A 7 -16.40 -21.22 -4.54
C LYS A 7 -15.95 -19.91 -5.20
N GLU A 8 -16.44 -18.78 -4.71
CA GLU A 8 -16.10 -17.44 -5.20
C GLU A 8 -14.61 -17.15 -5.00
N LEU A 9 -14.02 -17.53 -3.86
CA LEU A 9 -12.59 -17.36 -3.59
C LEU A 9 -11.71 -18.28 -4.46
N ILE A 10 -12.20 -19.49 -4.78
CA ILE A 10 -11.52 -20.39 -5.72
C ILE A 10 -11.54 -19.78 -7.13
N GLU A 11 -12.68 -19.26 -7.58
CA GLU A 11 -12.80 -18.58 -8.86
C GLU A 11 -11.91 -17.32 -8.95
N LEU A 12 -11.86 -16.52 -7.89
CA LEU A 12 -10.94 -15.38 -7.79
C LEU A 12 -9.48 -15.82 -7.88
N LYS A 13 -9.11 -16.86 -7.14
CA LYS A 13 -7.75 -17.44 -7.18
C LYS A 13 -7.38 -17.88 -8.59
N GLU A 14 -8.29 -18.59 -9.28
CA GLU A 14 -8.03 -19.02 -10.66
C GLU A 14 -7.92 -17.86 -11.65
N THR A 15 -8.74 -16.83 -11.48
CA THR A 15 -8.61 -15.57 -12.25
C THR A 15 -7.24 -14.94 -12.05
N CYS A 16 -6.75 -14.84 -10.82
CA CYS A 16 -5.43 -14.30 -10.50
C CYS A 16 -4.30 -15.17 -11.06
N ASN A 17 -4.41 -16.51 -10.97
CA ASN A 17 -3.44 -17.44 -11.55
C ASN A 17 -3.34 -17.27 -13.06
N THR A 18 -4.48 -17.25 -13.74
CA THR A 18 -4.54 -17.10 -15.20
C THR A 18 -3.96 -15.74 -15.62
N PHE A 19 -4.34 -14.67 -14.93
CA PHE A 19 -3.82 -13.33 -15.21
C PHE A 19 -2.30 -13.24 -15.02
N ALA A 20 -1.77 -13.79 -13.92
CA ALA A 20 -0.33 -13.81 -13.68
C ALA A 20 0.41 -14.59 -14.75
N ARG A 21 -0.03 -15.81 -15.04
CA ARG A 21 0.65 -16.71 -15.98
C ARG A 21 0.53 -16.26 -17.43
N ASP A 22 -0.67 -15.90 -17.87
CA ASP A 22 -0.97 -15.71 -19.28
C ASP A 22 -0.78 -14.25 -19.73
N THR A 23 -0.71 -13.31 -18.78
CA THR A 23 -0.49 -11.89 -19.07
C THR A 23 0.77 -11.35 -18.42
N LEU A 24 0.82 -11.27 -17.08
CA LEU A 24 1.88 -10.53 -16.39
C LEU A 24 3.28 -11.10 -16.68
N LEU A 25 3.47 -12.41 -16.63
CA LEU A 25 4.77 -13.06 -16.89
C LEU A 25 5.27 -12.86 -18.33
N ASN A 26 4.41 -12.45 -19.25
CA ASN A 26 4.77 -12.19 -20.64
C ASN A 26 5.03 -10.71 -20.94
N LEU A 27 4.87 -9.83 -19.94
CA LEU A 27 5.10 -8.39 -20.09
C LEU A 27 6.54 -8.03 -19.68
N PRO A 28 7.26 -7.21 -20.47
CA PRO A 28 8.53 -6.62 -20.07
C PRO A 28 8.39 -5.69 -18.85
N GLU A 29 9.48 -5.42 -18.16
CA GLU A 29 9.52 -4.45 -17.05
C GLU A 29 9.71 -3.02 -17.56
N ASP A 30 8.68 -2.47 -18.21
CA ASP A 30 8.68 -1.11 -18.75
C ASP A 30 7.35 -0.37 -18.45
N PRO A 31 7.29 0.96 -18.60
CA PRO A 31 6.10 1.76 -18.29
C PRO A 31 4.87 1.40 -19.13
N ASP A 32 5.03 1.07 -20.42
CA ASP A 32 3.93 0.76 -21.33
C ASP A 32 3.30 -0.60 -20.96
N SER A 33 4.15 -1.57 -20.63
CA SER A 33 3.73 -2.87 -20.11
C SER A 33 3.02 -2.75 -18.76
N ARG A 34 3.45 -1.83 -17.91
CA ARG A 34 2.77 -1.51 -16.66
C ARG A 34 1.35 -0.98 -16.89
N GLU A 35 1.16 -0.14 -17.90
CA GLU A 35 -0.18 0.35 -18.24
C GLU A 35 -1.04 -0.77 -18.85
N THR A 36 -0.47 -1.63 -19.67
CA THR A 36 -1.14 -2.82 -20.20
C THR A 36 -1.62 -3.73 -19.07
N ALA A 37 -0.77 -4.03 -18.07
CA ALA A 37 -1.14 -4.80 -16.88
C ALA A 37 -2.31 -4.16 -16.13
N ARG A 38 -2.28 -2.84 -15.93
CA ARG A 38 -3.35 -2.08 -15.28
C ARG A 38 -4.67 -2.16 -16.04
N ASN A 39 -4.64 -2.00 -17.37
CA ASN A 39 -5.84 -2.02 -18.18
C ASN A 39 -6.48 -3.41 -18.21
N GLU A 40 -5.68 -4.45 -18.28
CA GLU A 40 -6.17 -5.82 -18.20
C GLU A 40 -6.72 -6.13 -16.79
N SER A 41 -6.07 -5.65 -15.72
CA SER A 41 -6.60 -5.75 -14.37
C SER A 41 -7.96 -5.07 -14.21
N LYS A 42 -8.17 -3.90 -14.84
CA LYS A 42 -9.48 -3.23 -14.89
C LYS A 42 -10.53 -4.10 -15.57
N ARG A 43 -10.18 -4.70 -16.71
CA ARG A 43 -11.08 -5.61 -17.45
C ARG A 43 -11.50 -6.82 -16.62
N LEU A 44 -10.58 -7.35 -15.82
CA LEU A 44 -10.83 -8.49 -14.93
C LEU A 44 -11.52 -8.10 -13.61
N GLY A 45 -11.71 -6.81 -13.34
CA GLY A 45 -12.32 -6.31 -12.12
C GLY A 45 -11.38 -6.27 -10.90
N LEU A 46 -10.13 -6.73 -11.02
CA LEU A 46 -9.16 -6.75 -9.93
C LEU A 46 -8.74 -5.34 -9.49
N PHE A 47 -8.60 -4.42 -10.44
CA PHE A 47 -8.24 -3.03 -10.16
C PHE A 47 -9.24 -2.34 -9.23
N MET A 48 -10.52 -2.67 -9.36
CA MET A 48 -11.60 -2.05 -8.62
C MET A 48 -11.86 -2.68 -7.24
N MET A 49 -11.15 -3.75 -6.87
CA MET A 49 -11.35 -4.47 -5.62
C MET A 49 -11.11 -3.62 -4.36
N THR A 50 -10.19 -2.65 -4.45
CA THR A 50 -9.84 -1.76 -3.34
C THR A 50 -10.77 -0.56 -3.17
N GLN A 51 -11.65 -0.33 -4.12
CA GLN A 51 -12.50 0.86 -4.15
C GLN A 51 -13.91 0.60 -3.61
N PRO A 52 -14.51 1.58 -2.90
CA PRO A 52 -15.88 1.47 -2.42
C PRO A 52 -16.90 1.42 -3.58
N LYS A 53 -18.02 0.74 -3.36
CA LYS A 53 -19.11 0.60 -4.37
C LYS A 53 -19.62 1.94 -4.89
N GLN A 54 -19.73 2.95 -4.04
CA GLN A 54 -20.17 4.29 -4.44
C GLN A 54 -19.23 4.99 -5.46
N PHE A 55 -18.01 4.48 -5.64
CA PHE A 55 -17.04 4.95 -6.64
C PHE A 55 -16.84 3.93 -7.77
N GLY A 56 -17.76 2.99 -7.94
CA GLY A 56 -17.72 1.97 -8.97
C GLY A 56 -16.84 0.75 -8.62
N GLY A 57 -16.35 0.67 -7.38
CA GLY A 57 -15.56 -0.46 -6.89
C GLY A 57 -16.41 -1.66 -6.47
N THR A 58 -15.74 -2.76 -6.17
CA THR A 58 -16.39 -3.96 -5.64
C THR A 58 -16.41 -4.00 -4.11
N GLU A 59 -15.58 -3.13 -3.46
CA GLU A 59 -15.44 -3.10 -2.00
C GLU A 59 -15.11 -4.49 -1.45
N ALA A 60 -14.09 -5.12 -2.06
CA ALA A 60 -13.70 -6.47 -1.71
C ALA A 60 -13.31 -6.60 -0.23
N THR A 61 -13.63 -7.73 0.36
CA THR A 61 -13.24 -8.04 1.72
C THR A 61 -11.74 -8.20 1.85
N GLN A 62 -11.21 -8.08 3.08
CA GLN A 62 -9.78 -8.33 3.33
C GLN A 62 -9.36 -9.75 2.97
N LEU A 63 -10.26 -10.74 3.09
CA LEU A 63 -9.99 -12.11 2.69
C LEU A 63 -9.82 -12.24 1.17
N GLU A 64 -10.71 -11.64 0.38
CA GLU A 64 -10.60 -11.61 -1.09
C GLU A 64 -9.31 -10.93 -1.54
N LEU A 65 -8.97 -9.77 -0.94
CA LEU A 65 -7.73 -9.06 -1.23
C LEU A 65 -6.48 -9.87 -0.84
N THR A 66 -6.55 -10.63 0.27
CA THR A 66 -5.45 -11.51 0.71
C THR A 66 -5.24 -12.65 -0.28
N VAL A 67 -6.31 -13.35 -0.66
CA VAL A 67 -6.25 -14.45 -1.64
C VAL A 67 -5.70 -13.96 -2.98
N ALA A 68 -6.19 -12.82 -3.48
CA ALA A 68 -5.74 -12.27 -4.75
C ALA A 68 -4.24 -11.88 -4.70
N ARG A 69 -3.78 -11.20 -3.65
CA ARG A 69 -2.39 -10.78 -3.50
C ARG A 69 -1.42 -11.95 -3.33
N GLU A 70 -1.75 -12.89 -2.45
CA GLU A 70 -0.94 -14.11 -2.27
C GLU A 70 -0.80 -14.85 -3.60
N THR A 71 -1.91 -15.04 -4.31
CA THR A 71 -1.91 -15.75 -5.59
C THR A 71 -1.06 -15.06 -6.65
N LEU A 72 -1.23 -13.75 -6.84
CA LEU A 72 -0.45 -12.99 -7.82
C LEU A 72 1.05 -13.02 -7.49
N CYS A 73 1.42 -12.82 -6.22
CA CYS A 73 2.81 -12.83 -5.77
C CYS A 73 3.44 -14.23 -5.83
N SER A 74 2.66 -15.31 -5.79
CA SER A 74 3.16 -16.68 -5.93
C SER A 74 3.71 -17.01 -7.32
N HIS A 75 3.52 -16.12 -8.29
CA HIS A 75 4.10 -16.21 -9.63
C HIS A 75 5.38 -15.36 -9.79
N ASN A 76 5.69 -14.46 -8.85
CA ASN A 76 6.76 -13.47 -8.97
C ASN A 76 6.71 -12.72 -10.32
N ALA A 77 5.51 -12.40 -10.77
CA ALA A 77 5.30 -11.72 -12.03
C ALA A 77 5.63 -10.23 -11.93
N PRO A 78 6.08 -9.58 -13.02
CA PRO A 78 6.24 -8.13 -13.06
C PRO A 78 4.89 -7.41 -12.91
N HIS A 79 4.93 -6.13 -12.56
CA HIS A 79 3.77 -5.22 -12.49
C HIS A 79 2.63 -5.60 -11.53
N VAL A 80 2.84 -6.54 -10.59
CA VAL A 80 1.84 -6.93 -9.58
C VAL A 80 1.38 -5.72 -8.74
N ASP A 81 2.26 -4.76 -8.52
CA ASP A 81 1.97 -3.51 -7.81
C ASP A 81 0.97 -2.59 -8.53
N SER A 82 0.77 -2.78 -9.85
CA SER A 82 -0.19 -2.01 -10.66
C SER A 82 -1.57 -2.66 -10.80
N VAL A 83 -1.74 -3.88 -10.27
CA VAL A 83 -2.97 -4.67 -10.40
C VAL A 83 -4.12 -4.05 -9.62
N PHE A 84 -3.86 -3.56 -8.42
CA PHE A 84 -4.89 -2.97 -7.57
C PHE A 84 -4.89 -1.44 -7.69
N GLY A 85 -6.06 -0.88 -7.83
CA GLY A 85 -6.25 0.57 -7.89
C GLY A 85 -6.07 1.26 -6.54
N PRO A 86 -6.14 2.59 -6.51
CA PRO A 86 -6.02 3.35 -5.28
C PRO A 86 -7.12 2.97 -4.28
N SER A 87 -6.74 2.92 -3.01
CA SER A 87 -7.63 2.67 -1.88
C SER A 87 -7.99 4.00 -1.19
N PRO A 88 -9.19 4.14 -0.63
CA PRO A 88 -9.54 5.34 0.13
C PRO A 88 -8.69 5.55 1.39
N GLY A 89 -8.12 4.49 1.96
CA GLY A 89 -7.31 4.57 3.18
C GLY A 89 -8.05 5.29 4.31
N VAL A 90 -7.36 6.22 4.98
CA VAL A 90 -7.96 7.04 6.06
C VAL A 90 -9.04 8.00 5.57
N LEU A 91 -9.16 8.26 4.28
CA LEU A 91 -10.24 9.07 3.70
C LEU A 91 -11.55 8.28 3.53
N GLY A 92 -11.56 6.98 3.82
CA GLY A 92 -12.78 6.19 3.73
C GLY A 92 -13.91 6.75 4.58
N GLY A 93 -15.08 6.99 3.96
CA GLY A 93 -16.27 7.50 4.64
C GLY A 93 -16.28 8.99 4.99
N VAL A 94 -15.35 9.79 4.45
CA VAL A 94 -15.40 11.26 4.63
C VAL A 94 -16.59 11.88 3.86
N GLY A 95 -17.10 12.97 4.42
CA GLY A 95 -18.08 13.84 3.76
C GLY A 95 -17.41 15.01 2.99
N GLU A 96 -18.23 15.97 2.59
CA GLU A 96 -17.73 17.21 2.01
C GLU A 96 -17.03 18.09 3.07
N PRO A 97 -15.99 18.85 2.71
CA PRO A 97 -15.44 19.00 1.35
C PRO A 97 -14.43 17.92 0.94
N LEU A 98 -13.90 17.13 1.87
CA LEU A 98 -12.83 16.15 1.61
C LEU A 98 -13.21 15.10 0.56
N LYS A 99 -14.49 14.76 0.46
CA LYS A 99 -14.98 13.81 -0.55
C LYS A 99 -14.69 14.31 -1.96
N SER A 100 -15.05 15.54 -2.27
CA SER A 100 -14.90 16.13 -3.62
C SER A 100 -13.46 16.60 -3.90
N THR A 101 -12.77 17.13 -2.88
CA THR A 101 -11.46 17.76 -3.08
C THR A 101 -10.29 16.76 -3.05
N HIS A 102 -10.41 15.64 -2.34
CA HIS A 102 -9.32 14.69 -2.12
C HIS A 102 -9.70 13.24 -2.41
N LEU A 103 -10.82 12.72 -1.84
CA LEU A 103 -11.15 11.31 -1.99
C LEU A 103 -11.51 10.94 -3.43
N SER A 104 -12.40 11.69 -4.08
CA SER A 104 -12.80 11.41 -5.47
C SER A 104 -11.61 11.54 -6.44
N PRO A 105 -10.81 12.64 -6.40
CA PRO A 105 -9.61 12.75 -7.21
C PRO A 105 -8.57 11.64 -6.96
N LEU A 106 -8.40 11.19 -5.70
CA LEU A 106 -7.54 10.05 -5.39
C LEU A 106 -8.01 8.77 -6.09
N LEU A 107 -9.30 8.44 -5.94
CA LEU A 107 -9.84 7.19 -6.50
C LEU A 107 -9.89 7.20 -8.03
N ASN A 108 -10.04 8.37 -8.64
CA ASN A 108 -9.98 8.55 -10.09
C ASN A 108 -8.55 8.58 -10.65
N GLY A 109 -7.53 8.65 -9.76
CA GLY A 109 -6.13 8.72 -10.16
C GLY A 109 -5.67 10.11 -10.60
N GLU A 110 -6.45 11.16 -10.31
CA GLU A 110 -6.14 12.56 -10.59
C GLU A 110 -5.18 13.15 -9.55
N LYS A 111 -5.25 12.65 -8.29
CA LYS A 111 -4.37 13.00 -7.19
C LYS A 111 -3.72 11.75 -6.61
N ARG A 112 -2.52 11.94 -6.08
CA ARG A 112 -1.76 10.92 -5.32
C ARG A 112 -1.73 11.30 -3.85
N SER A 113 -1.96 10.34 -2.98
CA SER A 113 -1.85 10.55 -1.53
C SER A 113 -0.73 9.74 -0.93
N SER A 114 -0.21 10.25 0.17
CA SER A 114 0.71 9.52 1.04
C SER A 114 0.24 9.52 2.48
N PHE A 115 0.81 8.62 3.28
CA PHE A 115 0.44 8.44 4.69
C PHE A 115 1.60 8.86 5.60
N GLY A 116 1.41 9.95 6.34
CA GLY A 116 2.39 10.55 7.24
C GLY A 116 2.10 10.21 8.69
N PHE A 117 2.55 9.04 9.15
CA PHE A 117 2.39 8.59 10.54
C PHE A 117 3.68 8.72 11.35
N THR A 118 4.76 8.16 10.84
CA THR A 118 6.06 8.07 11.52
C THR A 118 6.75 9.44 11.57
N GLU A 119 7.41 9.71 12.67
CA GLU A 119 8.22 10.90 12.90
C GLU A 119 9.70 10.50 13.06
N PRO A 120 10.66 11.41 12.77
CA PRO A 120 12.06 11.16 13.06
C PRO A 120 12.28 10.94 14.56
N ASP A 121 13.23 10.05 14.92
CA ASP A 121 13.56 9.77 16.32
C ASP A 121 14.11 10.99 17.07
N ASP A 122 14.74 11.91 16.32
CA ASP A 122 15.30 13.18 16.80
C ASP A 122 14.35 14.37 16.67
N ALA A 123 13.10 14.14 16.31
CA ALA A 123 12.10 15.21 16.23
C ALA A 123 11.92 15.87 17.59
N PRO A 124 12.10 17.21 17.68
CA PRO A 124 12.10 17.92 18.96
C PRO A 124 10.74 17.88 19.67
N LYS A 125 9.67 17.73 18.91
CA LYS A 125 8.28 17.63 19.39
C LYS A 125 7.46 16.79 18.42
N PRO A 126 6.39 16.14 18.89
CA PRO A 126 5.39 15.53 17.99
C PRO A 126 4.81 16.58 17.03
N THR A 127 4.46 16.14 15.82
CA THR A 127 3.72 16.96 14.87
C THR A 127 2.43 17.44 15.53
N SER A 128 2.28 18.74 15.67
CA SER A 128 1.19 19.38 16.41
C SER A 128 0.43 20.38 15.56
N GLY A 129 -0.79 20.63 15.97
CA GLY A 129 -1.66 21.62 15.32
C GLY A 129 -2.43 22.43 16.34
N LYS A 130 -2.74 23.67 15.99
CA LYS A 130 -3.58 24.57 16.75
C LYS A 130 -4.68 25.12 15.87
N ILE A 131 -5.92 25.05 16.33
CA ILE A 131 -7.06 25.64 15.61
C ILE A 131 -7.16 27.12 15.97
N GLU A 132 -7.15 27.98 14.95
CA GLU A 132 -7.32 29.41 15.03
C GLU A 132 -8.46 29.83 14.09
N GLY A 133 -9.68 29.94 14.65
CA GLY A 133 -10.89 30.14 13.87
C GLY A 133 -11.21 28.92 12.97
N GLU A 134 -11.24 29.12 11.66
CA GLU A 134 -11.48 28.06 10.67
C GLU A 134 -10.18 27.46 10.13
N THR A 135 -9.01 27.87 10.66
CA THR A 135 -7.70 27.42 10.22
C THR A 135 -7.06 26.52 11.26
N LEU A 136 -6.45 25.44 10.82
CA LEU A 136 -5.54 24.60 11.61
C LEU A 136 -4.11 24.93 11.18
N VAL A 137 -3.31 25.44 12.12
CA VAL A 137 -1.88 25.73 11.93
C VAL A 137 -1.06 24.53 12.34
N VAL A 138 -0.34 23.90 11.40
CA VAL A 138 0.42 22.65 11.62
C VAL A 138 1.91 22.92 11.66
N ASN A 139 2.58 22.31 12.66
CA ASN A 139 4.03 22.32 12.84
C ASN A 139 4.54 20.92 13.18
N GLY A 140 5.70 20.53 12.65
CA GLY A 140 6.33 19.26 12.97
C GLY A 140 7.07 18.62 11.82
N GLN A 141 7.28 17.31 11.93
CA GLN A 141 8.04 16.54 10.96
C GLN A 141 7.41 15.16 10.74
N LYS A 142 7.49 14.66 9.52
CA LYS A 142 7.15 13.26 9.19
C LYS A 142 8.29 12.61 8.43
N SER A 143 8.51 11.33 8.71
CA SER A 143 9.58 10.54 8.14
C SER A 143 9.02 9.26 7.53
N TYR A 144 9.80 8.65 6.61
CA TYR A 144 9.41 7.41 5.92
C TYR A 144 8.03 7.46 5.24
N VAL A 145 7.68 8.64 4.69
CA VAL A 145 6.42 8.83 3.95
C VAL A 145 6.55 8.19 2.58
N THR A 146 6.02 6.98 2.43
CA THR A 146 6.09 6.22 1.18
C THR A 146 5.34 6.94 0.06
N GLY A 147 5.99 7.10 -1.10
CA GLY A 147 5.45 7.85 -2.24
C GLY A 147 5.32 9.36 -2.00
N GLY A 148 5.79 9.87 -0.85
CA GLY A 148 5.62 11.27 -0.46
C GLY A 148 6.25 12.27 -1.41
N ALA A 149 7.33 11.87 -2.10
CA ALA A 149 8.02 12.76 -3.04
C ALA A 149 7.17 13.19 -4.24
N ASP A 150 6.15 12.41 -4.58
CA ASP A 150 5.26 12.58 -5.73
C ASP A 150 3.79 12.71 -5.32
N ALA A 151 3.53 12.86 -4.01
CA ALA A 151 2.17 13.01 -3.48
C ALA A 151 1.66 14.43 -3.64
N ASP A 152 0.41 14.58 -4.04
CA ASP A 152 -0.30 15.87 -4.08
C ASP A 152 -0.75 16.28 -2.67
N PHE A 153 -0.98 15.29 -1.80
CA PHE A 153 -1.30 15.56 -0.40
C PHE A 153 -0.87 14.41 0.52
N ILE A 154 -0.71 14.74 1.80
CA ILE A 154 -0.34 13.80 2.86
C ILE A 154 -1.49 13.69 3.86
N ASN A 155 -1.91 12.46 4.15
CA ASN A 155 -2.77 12.16 5.28
C ASN A 155 -1.88 12.03 6.53
N ALA A 156 -1.73 13.10 7.28
CA ALA A 156 -0.82 13.18 8.42
C ALA A 156 -1.52 12.97 9.75
N LEU A 157 -0.88 12.23 10.67
CA LEU A 157 -1.28 12.22 12.07
C LEU A 157 -0.70 13.46 12.77
N VAL A 158 -1.58 14.32 13.29
CA VAL A 158 -1.26 15.58 13.95
C VAL A 158 -1.89 15.59 15.35
N HIS A 159 -1.13 15.97 16.37
CA HIS A 159 -1.67 16.18 17.70
C HIS A 159 -2.26 17.60 17.80
N ILE A 160 -3.57 17.71 17.73
CA ILE A 160 -4.26 19.01 17.83
C ILE A 160 -4.39 19.39 19.31
N GLU A 161 -4.00 20.62 19.63
CA GLU A 161 -4.08 21.20 20.97
C GLU A 161 -5.50 21.03 21.53
N ASP A 162 -5.63 20.61 22.78
CA ASP A 162 -6.86 20.32 23.51
C ASP A 162 -7.78 19.22 22.93
N LEU A 163 -7.51 18.71 21.74
CA LEU A 163 -8.33 17.70 21.06
C LEU A 163 -7.64 16.34 20.96
N GLY A 164 -6.30 16.32 20.81
CA GLY A 164 -5.53 15.10 20.71
C GLY A 164 -5.24 14.63 19.28
N PRO A 165 -4.82 13.35 19.09
CA PRO A 165 -4.34 12.85 17.82
C PRO A 165 -5.46 12.78 16.76
N SER A 166 -5.26 13.50 15.68
CA SER A 166 -6.22 13.65 14.58
C SER A 166 -5.54 13.33 13.24
N MET A 167 -6.25 12.69 12.33
CA MET A 167 -5.79 12.58 10.95
C MET A 167 -6.19 13.85 10.19
N VAL A 168 -5.26 14.37 9.40
CA VAL A 168 -5.42 15.65 8.71
C VAL A 168 -4.90 15.53 7.28
N VAL A 169 -5.61 16.11 6.31
CA VAL A 169 -5.12 16.26 4.95
C VAL A 169 -4.27 17.53 4.86
N VAL A 170 -3.02 17.38 4.39
CA VAL A 170 -2.09 18.46 4.13
C VAL A 170 -1.68 18.40 2.67
N ASP A 171 -2.10 19.37 1.86
CA ASP A 171 -1.64 19.49 0.48
C ASP A 171 -0.13 19.81 0.45
N THR A 172 0.60 19.19 -0.47
CA THR A 172 2.08 19.29 -0.49
C THR A 172 2.60 20.57 -1.10
N ASP A 173 1.75 21.31 -1.80
CA ASP A 173 2.07 22.61 -2.43
C ASP A 173 1.83 23.82 -1.51
N LEU A 174 1.36 23.59 -0.27
CA LEU A 174 1.13 24.67 0.69
C LEU A 174 2.42 25.30 1.20
N ASP A 175 2.39 26.60 1.43
CA ASP A 175 3.47 27.33 2.10
C ASP A 175 3.79 26.69 3.46
N GLY A 176 5.10 26.48 3.71
CA GLY A 176 5.59 25.84 4.93
C GLY A 176 5.68 24.32 4.89
N VAL A 177 5.20 23.67 3.84
CA VAL A 177 5.44 22.24 3.59
C VAL A 177 6.76 22.10 2.83
N ASN A 178 7.71 21.33 3.38
CA ASN A 178 8.98 21.09 2.73
C ASN A 178 9.31 19.60 2.71
N ILE A 179 9.90 19.14 1.60
CA ILE A 179 10.54 17.83 1.52
C ILE A 179 12.00 18.03 1.95
N ASP A 180 12.33 17.57 3.14
CA ASP A 180 13.69 17.70 3.69
C ASP A 180 14.65 16.66 3.09
N LYS A 181 14.15 15.48 2.77
CA LYS A 181 14.95 14.39 2.22
C LYS A 181 14.09 13.43 1.37
N LYS A 182 14.65 13.00 0.25
CA LYS A 182 14.14 11.89 -0.56
C LYS A 182 15.11 10.71 -0.45
N PHE A 183 14.60 9.50 -0.34
CA PHE A 183 15.41 8.28 -0.27
C PHE A 183 14.65 7.08 -0.84
N SER A 184 15.40 6.04 -1.24
CA SER A 184 14.85 4.81 -1.79
C SER A 184 15.10 3.66 -0.83
N SER A 185 14.19 2.71 -0.79
CA SER A 185 14.33 1.43 -0.12
C SER A 185 14.94 0.37 -1.05
N LEU A 186 15.33 -0.76 -0.47
CA LEU A 186 15.95 -1.86 -1.19
C LEU A 186 15.05 -2.44 -2.29
N ASP A 187 13.74 -2.38 -2.10
CA ASP A 187 12.71 -2.82 -3.05
C ASP A 187 12.42 -1.82 -4.17
N GLY A 188 13.20 -0.71 -4.24
CA GLY A 188 13.00 0.37 -5.21
C GLY A 188 11.88 1.34 -4.88
N SER A 189 11.16 1.16 -3.78
CA SER A 189 10.15 2.14 -3.34
C SER A 189 10.79 3.44 -2.87
N HIS A 190 10.09 4.55 -3.10
CA HIS A 190 10.57 5.88 -2.74
C HIS A 190 9.86 6.38 -1.49
N HIS A 191 10.64 7.03 -0.62
CA HIS A 191 10.15 7.67 0.59
C HIS A 191 10.61 9.11 0.66
N ALA A 192 9.89 9.91 1.46
CA ALA A 192 10.29 11.27 1.76
C ALA A 192 10.18 11.56 3.27
N ALA A 193 11.02 12.49 3.73
CA ALA A 193 10.87 13.14 5.01
C ALA A 193 10.35 14.56 4.78
N PHE A 194 9.43 15.00 5.63
CA PHE A 194 8.77 16.30 5.53
C PHE A 194 8.94 17.10 6.80
N SER A 195 9.04 18.43 6.63
CA SER A 195 8.82 19.39 7.71
C SER A 195 7.64 20.30 7.40
N PHE A 196 6.90 20.60 8.45
CA PHE A 196 5.76 21.52 8.45
C PHE A 196 6.12 22.72 9.33
N LYS A 197 6.08 23.92 8.76
CA LYS A 197 6.42 25.17 9.45
C LYS A 197 5.28 26.18 9.29
N ASN A 198 4.44 26.28 10.32
CA ASN A 198 3.26 27.15 10.32
C ASN A 198 2.36 26.94 9.09
N VAL A 199 2.14 25.68 8.72
CA VAL A 199 1.29 25.33 7.59
C VAL A 199 -0.16 25.62 7.94
N ASN A 200 -0.78 26.52 7.20
CA ASN A 200 -2.18 26.89 7.38
C ASN A 200 -3.07 26.03 6.50
N ILE A 201 -3.93 25.26 7.11
CA ILE A 201 -4.91 24.41 6.40
C ILE A 201 -6.34 24.69 6.94
N PRO A 202 -7.37 24.54 6.12
CA PRO A 202 -8.75 24.61 6.60
C PRO A 202 -8.99 23.57 7.71
N SER A 203 -9.68 23.94 8.78
CA SER A 203 -10.05 22.96 9.82
C SER A 203 -10.96 21.84 9.29
N SER A 204 -11.65 22.07 8.18
CA SER A 204 -12.40 21.05 7.43
C SER A 204 -11.54 19.94 6.81
N ASN A 205 -10.21 20.12 6.76
CA ASN A 205 -9.27 19.08 6.36
C ASN A 205 -8.98 18.04 7.46
N ILE A 206 -9.57 18.19 8.65
CA ILE A 206 -9.51 17.15 9.68
C ILE A 206 -10.41 15.99 9.24
N ILE A 207 -9.82 14.80 9.22
CA ILE A 207 -10.47 13.57 8.75
C ILE A 207 -11.31 12.95 9.89
N GLY A 208 -12.61 13.10 9.81
CA GLY A 208 -13.53 12.59 10.81
C GLY A 208 -13.59 13.48 12.06
N GLU A 209 -13.82 12.88 13.23
CA GLU A 209 -13.92 13.60 14.50
C GLU A 209 -12.52 13.99 15.01
N PRO A 210 -12.27 15.27 15.35
CA PRO A 210 -11.01 15.70 15.96
C PRO A 210 -10.69 14.89 17.23
N GLY A 211 -9.42 14.55 17.43
CA GLY A 211 -8.95 13.71 18.54
C GLY A 211 -9.20 12.20 18.38
N LYS A 212 -9.91 11.77 17.33
CA LYS A 212 -10.20 10.35 17.04
C LYS A 212 -9.40 9.81 15.85
N GLY A 213 -8.30 10.46 15.48
CA GLY A 213 -7.50 10.07 14.32
C GLY A 213 -6.71 8.78 14.51
N LEU A 214 -6.24 8.49 15.73
CA LEU A 214 -5.38 7.32 15.98
C LEU A 214 -6.06 5.98 15.65
N PRO A 215 -7.30 5.68 16.04
CA PRO A 215 -7.96 4.43 15.64
C PRO A 215 -8.10 4.29 14.12
N ARG A 216 -8.34 5.40 13.40
CA ARG A 216 -8.43 5.42 11.94
C ARG A 216 -7.07 5.12 11.30
N ALA A 217 -6.00 5.74 11.79
CA ALA A 217 -4.63 5.47 11.36
C ALA A 217 -4.24 4.01 11.62
N MET A 218 -4.53 3.48 12.81
CA MET A 218 -4.19 2.10 13.17
C MET A 218 -4.93 1.07 12.32
N ARG A 219 -6.16 1.35 11.89
CA ARG A 219 -6.88 0.49 10.94
C ARG A 219 -6.13 0.42 9.60
N GLN A 220 -5.75 1.57 9.02
CA GLN A 220 -4.98 1.58 7.77
C GLN A 220 -3.65 0.85 7.92
N ILE A 221 -2.95 1.02 9.05
CA ILE A 221 -1.70 0.27 9.33
C ILE A 221 -1.98 -1.24 9.38
N GLY A 222 -3.08 -1.67 10.01
CA GLY A 222 -3.50 -3.06 10.06
C GLY A 222 -3.75 -3.64 8.67
N ASP A 223 -4.49 -2.93 7.83
CA ASP A 223 -4.77 -3.32 6.45
C ASP A 223 -3.48 -3.41 5.61
N THR A 224 -2.56 -2.47 5.80
CA THR A 224 -1.25 -2.47 5.13
C THR A 224 -0.38 -3.65 5.58
N ARG A 225 -0.37 -3.98 6.87
CA ARG A 225 0.37 -5.15 7.39
C ARG A 225 -0.19 -6.45 6.83
N LEU A 226 -1.50 -6.59 6.73
CA LEU A 226 -2.14 -7.76 6.14
C LEU A 226 -1.80 -7.88 4.64
N LEU A 227 -1.78 -6.75 3.93
CA LEU A 227 -1.35 -6.69 2.53
C LEU A 227 0.07 -7.25 2.37
N PHE A 228 1.03 -6.74 3.14
CA PHE A 228 2.41 -7.21 3.06
C PHE A 228 2.57 -8.67 3.49
N ALA A 229 1.82 -9.12 4.49
CA ALA A 229 1.83 -10.53 4.89
C ALA A 229 1.35 -11.44 3.74
N ALA A 230 0.26 -11.08 3.05
CA ALA A 230 -0.25 -11.82 1.91
C ALA A 230 0.77 -11.88 0.76
N GLN A 231 1.40 -10.75 0.43
CA GLN A 231 2.44 -10.69 -0.60
C GLN A 231 3.65 -11.55 -0.23
N ALA A 232 4.12 -11.45 1.03
CA ALA A 232 5.24 -12.24 1.51
C ALA A 232 4.96 -13.75 1.43
N CYS A 233 3.76 -14.20 1.82
CA CYS A 233 3.34 -15.59 1.67
C CYS A 233 3.39 -16.04 0.20
N GLY A 234 2.89 -15.21 -0.71
CA GLY A 234 2.95 -15.50 -2.15
C GLY A 234 4.39 -15.65 -2.65
N TYR A 235 5.26 -14.69 -2.33
CA TYR A 235 6.68 -14.78 -2.71
C TYR A 235 7.40 -15.98 -2.08
N MET A 236 7.08 -16.34 -0.85
CA MET A 236 7.63 -17.56 -0.22
C MET A 236 7.19 -18.82 -0.98
N ILE A 237 5.94 -18.91 -1.41
CA ILE A 237 5.45 -20.01 -2.25
C ILE A 237 6.26 -20.07 -3.55
N TRP A 238 6.47 -18.94 -4.21
CA TRP A 238 7.30 -18.89 -5.42
C TRP A 238 8.72 -19.35 -5.17
N VAL A 239 9.38 -18.86 -4.11
CA VAL A 239 10.77 -19.26 -3.76
C VAL A 239 10.86 -20.74 -3.52
N ILE A 240 9.93 -21.35 -2.77
CA ILE A 240 9.91 -22.79 -2.50
C ILE A 240 9.77 -23.58 -3.81
N ASN A 241 8.86 -23.17 -4.68
CA ASN A 241 8.67 -23.82 -5.99
C ASN A 241 9.92 -23.71 -6.86
N PHE A 242 10.51 -22.51 -6.94
CA PHE A 242 11.75 -22.26 -7.67
C PHE A 242 12.93 -23.12 -7.14
N LEU A 243 13.11 -23.17 -5.82
CA LEU A 243 14.11 -24.01 -5.18
C LEU A 243 13.86 -25.50 -5.43
N THR A 244 12.59 -25.95 -5.38
CA THR A 244 12.23 -27.33 -5.66
C THR A 244 12.72 -27.78 -7.05
N GLU A 245 12.45 -26.96 -8.07
CA GLU A 245 12.92 -27.25 -9.42
C GLU A 245 14.45 -27.18 -9.55
N HIS A 246 15.07 -26.18 -8.92
CA HIS A 246 16.52 -26.08 -8.89
C HIS A 246 17.20 -27.28 -8.22
N LEU A 247 16.64 -27.79 -7.13
CA LEU A 247 17.19 -28.92 -6.38
C LEU A 247 17.05 -30.27 -7.11
N LYS A 248 16.16 -30.37 -8.10
CA LYS A 248 16.08 -31.54 -9.01
C LYS A 248 17.19 -31.54 -10.05
N SER A 249 17.82 -30.39 -10.34
CA SER A 249 18.90 -30.30 -11.31
C SER A 249 20.19 -30.93 -10.79
N GLU A 250 20.99 -31.51 -11.70
CA GLU A 250 22.22 -32.12 -11.38
C GLU A 250 23.32 -31.12 -10.99
N ASP A 251 24.18 -31.50 -10.07
CA ASP A 251 25.40 -30.78 -9.74
C ASP A 251 26.58 -31.26 -10.65
N ARG A 252 27.81 -30.83 -10.37
CA ARG A 252 29.00 -31.19 -11.16
C ARG A 252 29.35 -32.70 -11.12
N SER A 253 28.80 -33.45 -10.17
CA SER A 253 29.01 -34.91 -10.07
C SER A 253 27.96 -35.71 -10.87
N GLY A 254 26.97 -35.07 -11.44
CA GLY A 254 25.81 -35.70 -12.12
C GLY A 254 24.69 -36.15 -11.18
N GLU A 255 24.79 -35.78 -9.91
CA GLU A 255 23.74 -36.10 -8.92
C GLU A 255 22.80 -34.92 -8.68
N PRO A 256 21.49 -35.16 -8.44
CA PRO A 256 20.56 -34.09 -8.07
C PRO A 256 21.05 -33.33 -6.83
N ARG A 257 21.04 -31.99 -6.89
CA ARG A 257 21.47 -31.10 -5.80
C ARG A 257 20.79 -31.41 -4.48
N GLY A 258 19.52 -31.80 -4.55
CA GLY A 258 18.70 -32.17 -3.41
C GLY A 258 19.06 -33.51 -2.74
N ASN A 259 20.01 -34.29 -3.29
CA ASN A 259 20.42 -35.56 -2.68
C ASN A 259 21.38 -35.38 -1.49
N LYS A 260 21.87 -34.15 -1.24
CA LYS A 260 22.74 -33.85 -0.09
C LYS A 260 21.95 -33.64 1.18
N ASP A 261 22.24 -34.33 2.24
CA ASP A 261 21.49 -34.27 3.50
C ASP A 261 21.39 -32.86 4.10
N VAL A 262 22.48 -32.09 4.01
CA VAL A 262 22.47 -30.68 4.47
C VAL A 262 21.49 -29.83 3.67
N VAL A 263 21.35 -30.06 2.37
CA VAL A 263 20.42 -29.35 1.50
C VAL A 263 18.97 -29.74 1.85
N ARG A 264 18.71 -31.03 2.02
CA ARG A 264 17.39 -31.54 2.47
C ARG A 264 17.00 -30.95 3.81
N TRP A 265 17.94 -30.88 4.74
CA TRP A 265 17.69 -30.33 6.06
C TRP A 265 17.29 -28.83 5.98
N HIS A 266 18.04 -28.03 5.24
CA HIS A 266 17.69 -26.61 5.05
C HIS A 266 16.36 -26.42 4.33
N TYR A 267 16.12 -27.19 3.26
CA TYR A 267 14.87 -27.12 2.50
C TYR A 267 13.65 -27.52 3.33
N SER A 268 13.77 -28.51 4.22
CA SER A 268 12.66 -28.93 5.08
C SER A 268 12.33 -27.94 6.20
N ASN A 269 13.19 -26.96 6.46
CA ASN A 269 13.00 -25.91 7.48
C ASN A 269 12.66 -24.55 6.86
N ALA A 270 12.59 -24.46 5.55
CA ALA A 270 12.17 -23.24 4.84
C ALA A 270 10.65 -23.22 4.60
#